data_7721c2e63cdc40f6d7eedcedc37bef09
#
_entry.id   7721c2e63cdc40f6d7eedcedc37bef09
#
_cell.length_a   1.000
_cell.length_b   1.000
_cell.length_c   1.000
_cell.angle_alpha   90.00
_cell.angle_beta   90.00
_cell.angle_gamma   90.00
#
_symmetry.space_group_name_H-M   'P 1'
#
loop_
_entity.id
_entity.type
_entity.pdbx_description
1 polymer ?
#
loop_
_entity_poly.entity_id
_entity_poly.type
_entity_poly.pdbx_seq_one_letter_code
_entity_poly.pdbx_strand_id
1 'polypeptide(L)'
;MVGYLGHDPELFNDSVRNNILLGDDDDPEKYLKAVCFDGEVAEMEEGMDTIVGNGGVRLSGGQAQRLALARTLCHKRPVLILDDPFSALDRKTEEEVFANLRKMAADSIVILLSHRLYLFPKMDQVLWMEDGKVTAGTHEQILETFPEYARLYEAQADGADAHSTQEGGPDHAEK
;
A
#
# COMPACT_ATOMS: atom_id res chain seq x y z
N MET A 1 7.00 6.09 -20.08
CA MET A 1 6.08 6.88 -19.22
C MET A 1 6.06 6.21 -17.87
N VAL A 2 6.11 6.97 -16.77
CA VAL A 2 6.16 6.49 -15.37
C VAL A 2 4.84 6.83 -14.68
N GLY A 3 4.28 5.89 -13.91
CA GLY A 3 3.21 6.14 -12.96
C GLY A 3 3.83 6.42 -11.59
N TYR A 4 3.30 7.39 -10.85
CA TYR A 4 3.79 7.77 -9.53
C TYR A 4 2.65 7.89 -8.54
N LEU A 5 2.79 7.26 -7.39
CA LEU A 5 1.94 7.45 -6.21
C LEU A 5 2.81 8.04 -5.10
N GLY A 6 2.53 9.28 -4.71
CA GLY A 6 3.22 9.95 -3.62
C GLY A 6 2.71 9.52 -2.24
N HIS A 7 3.47 9.87 -1.20
CA HIS A 7 3.15 9.58 0.20
C HIS A 7 1.81 10.21 0.65
N ASP A 8 1.57 11.46 0.25
CA ASP A 8 0.32 12.20 0.54
C ASP A 8 -0.47 12.42 -0.75
N PRO A 9 -1.30 11.45 -1.18
CA PRO A 9 -2.00 11.55 -2.45
C PRO A 9 -3.16 12.54 -2.39
N GLU A 10 -3.24 13.42 -3.39
CA GLU A 10 -4.38 14.29 -3.57
C GLU A 10 -5.54 13.58 -4.28
N LEU A 11 -6.75 13.79 -3.80
CA LEU A 11 -7.97 13.34 -4.45
C LEU A 11 -8.67 14.51 -5.12
N PHE A 12 -9.25 14.22 -6.28
CA PHE A 12 -10.11 15.18 -6.96
C PHE A 12 -11.43 15.32 -6.17
N ASN A 13 -12.00 16.53 -6.18
CA ASN A 13 -13.33 16.79 -5.65
C ASN A 13 -14.38 16.25 -6.63
N ASP A 14 -14.51 14.91 -6.65
CA ASP A 14 -15.34 14.16 -7.57
C ASP A 14 -15.73 12.82 -6.92
N SER A 15 -16.55 12.02 -7.60
CA SER A 15 -16.95 10.71 -7.11
C SER A 15 -15.76 9.74 -6.93
N VAL A 16 -15.94 8.73 -6.10
CA VAL A 16 -14.98 7.61 -5.97
C VAL A 16 -14.69 7.01 -7.35
N ARG A 17 -15.74 6.75 -8.14
CA ARG A 17 -15.65 6.27 -9.53
C ARG A 17 -14.74 7.14 -10.38
N ASN A 18 -15.02 8.44 -10.43
CA ASN A 18 -14.28 9.38 -11.27
C ASN A 18 -12.83 9.58 -10.79
N ASN A 19 -12.61 9.50 -9.48
CA ASN A 19 -11.24 9.47 -8.94
C ASN A 19 -10.41 8.29 -9.42
N ILE A 20 -11.03 7.13 -9.69
CA ILE A 20 -10.34 5.95 -10.21
C ILE A 20 -10.17 6.07 -11.73
N LEU A 21 -11.26 6.32 -12.45
CA LEU A 21 -11.31 6.18 -13.92
C LEU A 21 -10.74 7.38 -14.67
N LEU A 22 -10.80 8.59 -14.11
CA LEU A 22 -10.37 9.84 -14.77
C LEU A 22 -10.93 10.00 -16.20
N GLY A 23 -12.14 9.47 -16.44
CA GLY A 23 -12.82 9.52 -17.73
C GLY A 23 -12.59 8.30 -18.63
N ASP A 24 -11.79 7.34 -18.23
CA ASP A 24 -11.63 6.08 -18.96
C ASP A 24 -12.87 5.19 -18.81
N ASP A 25 -13.16 4.40 -19.83
CA ASP A 25 -14.25 3.41 -19.84
C ASP A 25 -13.71 2.05 -19.36
N ASP A 26 -13.73 1.84 -18.04
CA ASP A 26 -13.31 0.60 -17.41
C ASP A 26 -14.17 0.30 -16.16
N ASP A 27 -14.04 -0.91 -15.59
CA ASP A 27 -14.73 -1.30 -14.36
C ASP A 27 -13.93 -0.84 -13.13
N PRO A 28 -14.38 0.17 -12.36
CA PRO A 28 -13.67 0.65 -11.17
C PRO A 28 -13.72 -0.35 -10.01
N GLU A 29 -14.69 -1.27 -9.98
CA GLU A 29 -14.87 -2.21 -8.87
C GLU A 29 -13.67 -3.15 -8.73
N LYS A 30 -13.07 -3.58 -9.85
CA LYS A 30 -11.88 -4.44 -9.81
C LYS A 30 -10.67 -3.77 -9.14
N TYR A 31 -10.54 -2.45 -9.26
CA TYR A 31 -9.47 -1.69 -8.63
C TYR A 31 -9.77 -1.46 -7.15
N LEU A 32 -11.02 -1.21 -6.77
CA LEU A 32 -11.43 -1.12 -5.36
C LEU A 32 -11.18 -2.44 -4.63
N LYS A 33 -11.54 -3.57 -5.24
CA LYS A 33 -11.25 -4.90 -4.68
C LYS A 33 -9.75 -5.15 -4.54
N ALA A 34 -8.96 -4.72 -5.54
CA ALA A 34 -7.51 -4.91 -5.49
C ALA A 34 -6.85 -4.18 -4.31
N VAL A 35 -7.40 -3.04 -3.89
CA VAL A 35 -6.90 -2.26 -2.76
C VAL A 35 -7.71 -2.47 -1.48
N CYS A 36 -8.58 -3.49 -1.41
CA CYS A 36 -9.43 -3.81 -0.26
C CYS A 36 -10.25 -2.61 0.25
N PHE A 37 -10.87 -1.86 -0.69
CA PHE A 37 -11.66 -0.67 -0.35
C PHE A 37 -13.13 -0.77 -0.81
N ASP A 38 -13.48 -1.83 -1.53
CA ASP A 38 -14.82 -2.08 -2.07
C ASP A 38 -15.90 -2.19 -0.99
N GLY A 39 -15.61 -2.88 0.10
CA GLY A 39 -16.53 -3.03 1.22
C GLY A 39 -16.89 -1.69 1.88
N GLU A 40 -15.89 -0.86 2.17
CA GLU A 40 -16.11 0.46 2.78
C GLU A 40 -16.86 1.41 1.83
N VAL A 41 -16.56 1.35 0.52
CA VAL A 41 -17.27 2.13 -0.49
C VAL A 41 -18.74 1.68 -0.62
N ALA A 42 -19.00 0.38 -0.50
CA ALA A 42 -20.38 -0.14 -0.53
C ALA A 42 -21.23 0.31 0.68
N GLU A 43 -20.60 0.65 1.80
CA GLU A 43 -21.26 1.18 3.01
C GLU A 43 -21.51 2.70 2.93
N MET A 44 -20.92 3.42 1.96
CA MET A 44 -21.19 4.84 1.75
C MET A 44 -22.60 5.04 1.18
N GLU A 45 -23.25 6.17 1.54
CA GLU A 45 -24.64 6.47 1.17
C GLU A 45 -24.88 6.38 -0.36
N GLU A 46 -23.93 6.89 -1.17
CA GLU A 46 -24.00 6.89 -2.63
C GLU A 46 -23.02 5.87 -3.26
N GLY A 47 -22.42 4.99 -2.46
CA GLY A 47 -21.46 3.99 -2.92
C GLY A 47 -20.34 4.60 -3.75
N MET A 48 -20.10 4.09 -4.95
CA MET A 48 -19.07 4.61 -5.87
C MET A 48 -19.34 6.02 -6.41
N ASP A 49 -20.56 6.51 -6.29
CA ASP A 49 -20.92 7.87 -6.75
C ASP A 49 -20.77 8.91 -5.63
N THR A 50 -20.36 8.48 -4.42
CA THR A 50 -20.02 9.35 -3.30
C THR A 50 -18.94 10.34 -3.70
N ILE A 51 -19.23 11.65 -3.55
CA ILE A 51 -18.25 12.71 -3.79
C ILE A 51 -17.25 12.74 -2.65
N VAL A 52 -15.96 12.69 -2.97
CA VAL A 52 -14.84 12.74 -2.03
C VAL A 52 -13.93 13.95 -2.32
N GLY A 53 -12.96 14.21 -1.46
CA GLY A 53 -12.05 15.36 -1.59
C GLY A 53 -12.51 16.57 -0.81
N ASN A 54 -12.03 17.78 -1.19
CA ASN A 54 -12.19 18.99 -0.38
C ASN A 54 -13.64 19.47 -0.20
N GLY A 55 -14.57 19.08 -1.05
CA GLY A 55 -15.99 19.47 -1.00
C GLY A 55 -16.95 18.33 -0.70
N GLY A 56 -16.43 17.12 -0.51
CA GLY A 56 -17.23 15.91 -0.29
C GLY A 56 -16.96 15.24 1.05
N VAL A 57 -17.20 13.94 1.10
CA VAL A 57 -16.91 13.09 2.25
C VAL A 57 -15.41 13.07 2.50
N ARG A 58 -15.01 13.34 3.73
CA ARG A 58 -13.61 13.30 4.14
C ARG A 58 -13.19 11.85 4.40
N LEU A 59 -12.34 11.33 3.55
CA LEU A 59 -11.72 10.03 3.73
C LEU A 59 -10.62 10.07 4.81
N SER A 60 -10.41 8.95 5.51
CA SER A 60 -9.21 8.76 6.33
C SER A 60 -7.96 8.72 5.44
N GLY A 61 -6.77 8.89 6.03
CA GLY A 61 -5.51 8.79 5.28
C GLY A 61 -5.36 7.45 4.54
N GLY A 62 -5.70 6.33 5.20
CA GLY A 62 -5.65 5.01 4.59
C GLY A 62 -6.67 4.81 3.46
N GLN A 63 -7.88 5.37 3.59
CA GLN A 63 -8.89 5.34 2.54
C GLN A 63 -8.45 6.17 1.33
N ALA A 64 -7.93 7.38 1.56
CA ALA A 64 -7.42 8.25 0.49
C ALA A 64 -6.25 7.60 -0.25
N GLN A 65 -5.34 6.95 0.49
CA GLN A 65 -4.19 6.27 -0.08
C GLN A 65 -4.60 5.05 -0.91
N ARG A 66 -5.55 4.22 -0.43
CA ARG A 66 -6.10 3.10 -1.20
C ARG A 66 -6.82 3.57 -2.47
N LEU A 67 -7.61 4.64 -2.38
CA LEU A 67 -8.29 5.20 -3.56
C LEU A 67 -7.29 5.71 -4.60
N ALA A 68 -6.24 6.39 -4.18
CA ALA A 68 -5.18 6.86 -5.07
C ALA A 68 -4.36 5.70 -5.67
N LEU A 69 -4.14 4.62 -4.91
CA LEU A 69 -3.51 3.39 -5.42
C LEU A 69 -4.42 2.71 -6.47
N ALA A 70 -5.73 2.64 -6.23
CA ALA A 70 -6.71 2.13 -7.20
C ALA A 70 -6.65 2.92 -8.51
N ARG A 71 -6.61 4.26 -8.45
CA ARG A 71 -6.38 5.14 -9.61
C ARG A 71 -5.07 4.82 -10.32
N THR A 72 -3.98 4.66 -9.57
CA THR A 72 -2.66 4.35 -10.13
C THR A 72 -2.64 3.01 -10.86
N LEU A 73 -3.35 2.01 -10.35
CA LEU A 73 -3.50 0.69 -10.97
C LEU A 73 -4.40 0.74 -12.22
N CYS A 74 -5.46 1.57 -12.21
CA CYS A 74 -6.30 1.79 -13.37
C CYS A 74 -5.49 2.35 -14.55
N HIS A 75 -4.64 3.34 -14.27
CA HIS A 75 -3.79 4.01 -15.25
C HIS A 75 -2.35 3.50 -15.24
N LYS A 76 -2.16 2.19 -14.97
CA LYS A 76 -0.81 1.61 -14.82
C LYS A 76 0.08 1.92 -16.02
N ARG A 77 1.37 2.10 -15.72
CA ARG A 77 2.42 2.40 -16.69
C ARG A 77 3.50 1.30 -16.64
N PRO A 78 4.36 1.20 -17.65
CA PRO A 78 5.46 0.22 -17.64
C PRO A 78 6.39 0.32 -16.43
N VAL A 79 6.47 1.50 -15.81
CA VAL A 79 7.17 1.71 -14.53
C VAL A 79 6.21 2.38 -13.57
N LEU A 80 6.08 1.82 -12.36
CA LEU A 80 5.32 2.38 -11.25
C LEU A 80 6.28 2.68 -10.10
N ILE A 81 6.24 3.90 -9.59
CA ILE A 81 6.95 4.30 -8.39
C ILE A 81 5.90 4.56 -7.31
N LEU A 82 5.98 3.82 -6.22
CA LEU A 82 5.03 3.87 -5.11
C LEU A 82 5.78 4.29 -3.85
N ASP A 83 5.47 5.49 -3.34
CA ASP A 83 6.13 6.08 -2.19
C ASP A 83 5.30 5.82 -0.93
N ASP A 84 5.74 4.84 -0.16
CA ASP A 84 5.12 4.34 1.08
C ASP A 84 3.60 4.11 0.97
N PRO A 85 3.16 3.35 -0.05
CA PRO A 85 1.75 3.24 -0.42
C PRO A 85 0.88 2.54 0.64
N PHE A 86 1.49 1.98 1.67
CA PHE A 86 0.83 1.19 2.70
C PHE A 86 0.91 1.79 4.10
N SER A 87 1.47 3.01 4.25
CA SER A 87 1.78 3.63 5.56
C SER A 87 0.60 3.68 6.54
N ALA A 88 -0.61 3.85 6.02
CA ALA A 88 -1.84 3.97 6.82
C ALA A 88 -2.68 2.67 6.88
N LEU A 89 -2.12 1.52 6.46
CA LEU A 89 -2.80 0.23 6.47
C LEU A 89 -2.34 -0.63 7.65
N ASP A 90 -3.26 -1.45 8.17
CA ASP A 90 -2.91 -2.56 9.04
C ASP A 90 -2.18 -3.66 8.24
N ARG A 91 -1.43 -4.49 8.94
CA ARG A 91 -0.56 -5.50 8.32
C ARG A 91 -1.31 -6.49 7.43
N LYS A 92 -2.51 -6.91 7.84
CA LYS A 92 -3.29 -7.89 7.08
C LYS A 92 -3.78 -7.30 5.76
N THR A 93 -4.35 -6.10 5.80
CA THR A 93 -4.80 -5.37 4.62
C THR A 93 -3.63 -5.06 3.69
N GLU A 94 -2.48 -4.63 4.24
CA GLU A 94 -1.27 -4.37 3.47
C GLU A 94 -0.78 -5.60 2.70
N GLU A 95 -0.71 -6.78 3.34
CA GLU A 95 -0.26 -8.01 2.70
C GLU A 95 -1.21 -8.42 1.55
N GLU A 96 -2.51 -8.23 1.71
CA GLU A 96 -3.50 -8.51 0.69
C GLU A 96 -3.39 -7.52 -0.49
N VAL A 97 -3.33 -6.23 -0.21
CA VAL A 97 -3.14 -5.18 -1.23
C VAL A 97 -1.83 -5.38 -1.99
N PHE A 98 -0.74 -5.70 -1.28
CA PHE A 98 0.54 -6.00 -1.92
C PHE A 98 0.47 -7.22 -2.86
N ALA A 99 -0.19 -8.30 -2.44
CA ALA A 99 -0.38 -9.48 -3.28
C ALA A 99 -1.22 -9.17 -4.54
N ASN A 100 -2.24 -8.34 -4.40
CA ASN A 100 -3.09 -7.90 -5.51
C ASN A 100 -2.33 -6.95 -6.46
N LEU A 101 -1.56 -6.01 -5.91
CA LEU A 101 -0.67 -5.12 -6.66
C LEU A 101 0.29 -5.93 -7.57
N ARG A 102 0.97 -6.94 -7.02
CA ARG A 102 1.88 -7.80 -7.80
C ARG A 102 1.19 -8.51 -8.95
N LYS A 103 -0.06 -8.96 -8.76
CA LYS A 103 -0.85 -9.58 -9.84
C LYS A 103 -1.26 -8.58 -10.91
N MET A 104 -1.76 -7.41 -10.50
CA MET A 104 -2.26 -6.40 -11.44
C MET A 104 -1.15 -5.69 -12.20
N ALA A 105 0.02 -5.54 -11.59
CA ALA A 105 1.17 -4.87 -12.18
C ALA A 105 2.25 -5.85 -12.68
N ALA A 106 1.89 -7.12 -12.98
CA ALA A 106 2.84 -8.15 -13.40
C ALA A 106 3.65 -7.77 -14.66
N ASP A 107 3.08 -6.91 -15.52
CA ASP A 107 3.74 -6.42 -16.75
C ASP A 107 4.52 -5.11 -16.52
N SER A 108 4.62 -4.64 -15.28
CA SER A 108 5.27 -3.36 -14.94
C SER A 108 6.47 -3.59 -14.04
N ILE A 109 7.45 -2.70 -14.13
CA ILE A 109 8.50 -2.58 -13.11
C ILE A 109 7.89 -1.76 -11.97
N VAL A 110 7.79 -2.37 -10.78
CA VAL A 110 7.28 -1.71 -9.57
C VAL A 110 8.46 -1.35 -8.68
N ILE A 111 8.66 -0.06 -8.45
CA ILE A 111 9.64 0.47 -7.49
C ILE A 111 8.85 0.88 -6.24
N LEU A 112 9.04 0.13 -5.16
CA LEU A 112 8.42 0.39 -3.87
C LEU A 112 9.42 1.09 -2.96
N LEU A 113 9.12 2.33 -2.55
CA LEU A 113 9.80 2.97 -1.45
C LEU A 113 9.00 2.67 -0.18
N SER A 114 9.62 2.03 0.79
CA SER A 114 8.96 1.69 2.04
C SER A 114 9.98 1.58 3.16
N HIS A 115 9.56 1.94 4.36
CA HIS A 115 10.28 1.68 5.58
C HIS A 115 9.86 0.34 6.23
N ARG A 116 8.90 -0.37 5.65
CA ARG A 116 8.38 -1.66 6.14
C ARG A 116 9.13 -2.83 5.50
N LEU A 117 10.25 -3.22 6.12
CA LEU A 117 11.20 -4.16 5.53
C LEU A 117 10.68 -5.60 5.42
N TYR A 118 9.65 -5.99 6.17
CA TYR A 118 9.09 -7.35 6.13
C TYR A 118 8.45 -7.74 4.78
N LEU A 119 8.20 -6.76 3.89
CA LEU A 119 7.81 -7.02 2.51
C LEU A 119 8.99 -7.32 1.59
N PHE A 120 10.20 -6.92 1.96
CA PHE A 120 11.38 -6.98 1.10
C PHE A 120 11.83 -8.39 0.72
N PRO A 121 11.66 -9.44 1.57
CA PRO A 121 11.86 -10.83 1.13
C PRO A 121 10.97 -11.28 -0.03
N LYS A 122 9.86 -10.56 -0.28
CA LYS A 122 8.92 -10.84 -1.38
C LYS A 122 9.25 -10.07 -2.67
N MET A 123 10.27 -9.19 -2.64
CA MET A 123 10.71 -8.39 -3.79
C MET A 123 11.75 -9.14 -4.61
N ASP A 124 11.79 -8.86 -5.91
CA ASP A 124 12.79 -9.46 -6.80
C ASP A 124 14.18 -8.89 -6.55
N GLN A 125 14.27 -7.61 -6.16
CA GLN A 125 15.51 -6.92 -5.80
C GLN A 125 15.26 -5.88 -4.72
N VAL A 126 16.29 -5.64 -3.92
CA VAL A 126 16.39 -4.54 -2.96
C VAL A 126 17.49 -3.59 -3.45
N LEU A 127 17.18 -2.29 -3.45
CA LEU A 127 18.14 -1.23 -3.70
C LEU A 127 18.52 -0.59 -2.37
N TRP A 128 19.72 -0.89 -1.86
CA TRP A 128 20.26 -0.28 -0.64
C TRP A 128 21.11 0.94 -0.97
N MET A 129 20.79 2.07 -0.33
CA MET A 129 21.49 3.33 -0.53
C MET A 129 22.24 3.70 0.75
N GLU A 130 23.56 3.79 0.66
CA GLU A 130 24.44 4.15 1.76
C GLU A 130 25.64 4.94 1.24
N ASP A 131 26.03 6.01 1.93
CA ASP A 131 27.16 6.87 1.59
C ASP A 131 27.19 7.34 0.13
N GLY A 132 26.02 7.66 -0.43
CA GLY A 132 25.89 8.11 -1.82
C GLY A 132 26.08 7.02 -2.87
N LYS A 133 26.13 5.76 -2.45
CA LYS A 133 26.19 4.59 -3.34
C LYS A 133 24.89 3.82 -3.31
N VAL A 134 24.58 3.18 -4.43
CA VAL A 134 23.42 2.27 -4.55
C VAL A 134 23.95 0.87 -4.81
N THR A 135 23.53 -0.09 -4.00
CA THR A 135 23.81 -1.52 -4.20
C THR A 135 22.50 -2.24 -4.44
N ALA A 136 22.41 -3.00 -5.53
CA ALA A 136 21.27 -3.84 -5.86
C ALA A 136 21.57 -5.30 -5.55
N GLY A 137 20.62 -6.03 -4.97
CA GLY A 137 20.75 -7.45 -4.67
C GLY A 137 19.42 -8.04 -4.22
N THR A 138 19.38 -9.35 -4.00
CA THR A 138 18.23 -9.95 -3.32
C THR A 138 18.19 -9.51 -1.85
N HIS A 139 17.06 -9.72 -1.18
CA HIS A 139 16.94 -9.43 0.24
C HIS A 139 18.08 -10.11 1.05
N GLU A 140 18.34 -11.38 0.77
CA GLU A 140 19.36 -12.16 1.46
C GLU A 140 20.77 -11.61 1.23
N GLN A 141 21.09 -11.23 -0.02
CA GLN A 141 22.40 -10.64 -0.35
C GLN A 141 22.63 -9.31 0.37
N ILE A 142 21.60 -8.45 0.42
CA ILE A 142 21.69 -7.17 1.12
C ILE A 142 21.78 -7.39 2.63
N LEU A 143 21.03 -8.36 3.18
CA LEU A 143 21.05 -8.73 4.59
C LEU A 143 22.43 -9.20 5.05
N GLU A 144 23.09 -10.03 4.23
CA GLU A 144 24.44 -10.54 4.52
C GLU A 144 25.53 -9.47 4.36
N THR A 145 25.34 -8.51 3.44
CA THR A 145 26.38 -7.54 3.08
C THR A 145 26.35 -6.29 3.95
N PHE A 146 25.16 -5.84 4.38
CA PHE A 146 24.96 -4.56 5.07
C PHE A 146 24.42 -4.77 6.49
N PRO A 147 25.27 -4.66 7.53
CA PRO A 147 24.87 -4.83 8.92
C PRO A 147 23.77 -3.86 9.37
N GLU A 148 23.73 -2.65 8.81
CA GLU A 148 22.71 -1.66 9.14
C GLU A 148 21.32 -2.10 8.62
N TYR A 149 21.27 -2.64 7.40
CA TYR A 149 20.04 -3.22 6.88
C TYR A 149 19.55 -4.39 7.73
N ALA A 150 20.48 -5.27 8.16
CA ALA A 150 20.16 -6.42 9.01
C ALA A 150 19.56 -5.96 10.36
N ARG A 151 20.16 -4.96 11.01
CA ARG A 151 19.64 -4.39 12.26
C ARG A 151 18.25 -3.79 12.11
N LEU A 152 18.00 -3.07 11.01
CA LEU A 152 16.68 -2.49 10.73
C LEU A 152 15.63 -3.57 10.52
N TYR A 153 15.99 -4.62 9.80
CA TYR A 153 15.09 -5.75 9.53
C TYR A 153 14.74 -6.50 10.82
N GLU A 154 15.73 -6.85 11.64
CA GLU A 154 15.54 -7.52 12.94
C GLU A 154 14.70 -6.68 13.90
N ALA A 155 14.98 -5.38 14.02
CA ALA A 155 14.22 -4.49 14.90
C ALA A 155 12.74 -4.41 14.54
N GLN A 156 12.39 -4.55 13.25
CA GLN A 156 10.98 -4.60 12.82
C GLN A 156 10.34 -5.97 13.04
N ALA A 157 11.10 -7.05 12.93
CA ALA A 157 10.62 -8.39 13.24
C ALA A 157 10.25 -8.53 14.72
N ASP A 158 11.14 -8.07 15.62
CA ASP A 158 10.91 -8.11 17.07
C ASP A 158 9.74 -7.22 17.51
N GLY A 159 9.55 -6.05 16.88
CA GLY A 159 8.43 -5.15 17.15
C GLY A 159 7.07 -5.72 16.71
N ALA A 160 7.06 -6.55 15.68
CA ALA A 160 5.85 -7.21 15.20
C ALA A 160 5.34 -8.31 16.16
N ASP A 161 6.26 -9.05 16.80
CA ASP A 161 5.91 -10.10 17.76
C ASP A 161 5.42 -9.52 19.09
N ALA A 162 5.86 -8.32 19.48
CA ALA A 162 5.42 -7.65 20.71
C ALA A 162 3.96 -7.19 20.67
N HIS A 163 3.42 -6.85 19.49
CA HIS A 163 2.02 -6.45 19.33
C HIS A 163 1.05 -7.63 19.23
N SER A 164 1.50 -8.80 18.80
CA SER A 164 0.64 -10.00 18.69
C SER A 164 0.34 -10.66 20.04
N THR A 165 1.06 -10.33 21.09
CA THR A 165 0.90 -10.93 22.43
C THR A 165 -0.04 -10.15 23.36
N GLN A 166 -0.60 -9.01 22.97
CA GLN A 166 -1.49 -8.21 23.83
C GLN A 166 -3.01 -8.41 23.60
N GLU A 167 -3.42 -9.21 22.63
CA GLU A 167 -4.86 -9.50 22.39
C GLU A 167 -5.40 -10.76 23.08
N GLY A 168 -4.66 -11.33 24.03
CA GLY A 168 -5.06 -12.51 24.80
C GLY A 168 -5.18 -12.26 26.32
N GLY A 169 -5.92 -11.25 26.74
CA GLY A 169 -6.24 -11.05 28.17
C GLY A 169 -7.53 -11.78 28.56
N PRO A 170 -7.60 -12.44 29.74
CA PRO A 170 -8.67 -13.36 30.06
C PRO A 170 -9.98 -12.66 30.40
N ASP A 171 -11.04 -13.23 29.86
CA ASP A 171 -12.43 -13.06 30.23
C ASP A 171 -12.60 -13.26 31.77
N HIS A 172 -12.88 -12.17 32.48
CA HIS A 172 -13.35 -12.26 33.86
C HIS A 172 -14.87 -12.33 33.86
N ALA A 173 -15.35 -13.56 33.78
CA ALA A 173 -16.63 -13.91 34.34
C ALA A 173 -16.54 -13.84 35.87
N GLU A 174 -17.28 -12.92 36.50
CA GLU A 174 -17.81 -13.16 37.86
C GLU A 174 -19.02 -12.25 38.16
N LYS A 175 -20.12 -12.96 38.42
CA LYS A 175 -21.31 -12.68 39.26
C LYS A 175 -22.26 -11.56 38.86
#